data_2a76b6e55529935dc32dc9ca9ef5387b
#
_entry.id   2a76b6e55529935dc32dc9ca9ef5387b
#
_cell.length_a   1.000
_cell.length_b   1.000
_cell.length_c   1.000
_cell.angle_alpha   90.00
_cell.angle_beta   90.00
_cell.angle_gamma   90.00
#
_symmetry.space_group_name_H-M   'P 1'
#
loop_
_entity.id
_entity.type
_entity.pdbx_description
1 polymer ?
#
loop_
_entity_poly.entity_id
_entity_poly.type
_entity_poly.pdbx_seq_one_letter_code
_entity_poly.pdbx_strand_id
1 'polypeptide(L)'
;MIDYSKYPKNWKTEIRPRILARANNCCEQCKVPNYAVICRGRWKGEDVYQNDDGQIFSATDGGYLGSSYVGDIWGEGVKQVVLKVILTVAHMEHDLSKNEDEDLKALCQRCHLRHDKKLHSENARQTRDKKKGILKLF
;
A
#
# COMPACT_ATOMS: atom_id res chain seq x y z
N MET A 1 -1.23 2.96 16.35
CA MET A 1 -2.48 2.25 16.67
C MET A 1 -3.64 2.92 15.96
N ILE A 2 -4.46 2.16 15.27
CA ILE A 2 -5.59 2.71 14.54
C ILE A 2 -6.73 3.01 15.50
N ASP A 3 -7.26 4.23 15.44
CA ASP A 3 -8.42 4.61 16.23
C ASP A 3 -9.70 4.23 15.46
N TYR A 4 -10.34 3.15 15.89
CA TYR A 4 -11.55 2.65 15.26
C TYR A 4 -12.83 3.37 15.69
N SER A 5 -12.75 4.34 16.60
CA SER A 5 -13.92 5.09 17.06
C SER A 5 -14.60 5.89 15.94
N LYS A 6 -13.83 6.30 14.93
CA LYS A 6 -14.31 7.05 13.76
C LYS A 6 -14.80 6.16 12.62
N TYR A 7 -14.68 4.85 12.76
CA TYR A 7 -15.06 3.89 11.73
C TYR A 7 -16.50 3.41 11.97
N PRO A 8 -17.19 2.90 10.94
CA PRO A 8 -18.51 2.28 11.12
C PRO A 8 -18.43 1.12 12.12
N LYS A 9 -19.54 0.89 12.84
CA LYS A 9 -19.62 -0.20 13.84
C LYS A 9 -19.36 -1.57 13.23
N ASN A 10 -19.74 -1.79 11.97
CA ASN A 10 -19.56 -3.05 11.26
C ASN A 10 -18.25 -3.14 10.48
N TRP A 11 -17.29 -2.25 10.75
CA TRP A 11 -16.02 -2.22 10.04
C TRP A 11 -15.26 -3.55 10.11
N LYS A 12 -15.08 -4.07 11.34
CA LYS A 12 -14.31 -5.30 11.57
C LYS A 12 -15.07 -6.56 11.20
N THR A 13 -16.39 -6.54 11.28
CA THR A 13 -17.24 -7.74 11.13
C THR A 13 -17.76 -7.94 9.71
N GLU A 14 -17.97 -6.88 8.96
CA GLU A 14 -18.56 -6.94 7.62
C GLU A 14 -17.75 -6.26 6.55
N ILE A 15 -17.38 -5.01 6.74
CA ILE A 15 -16.74 -4.18 5.70
C ILE A 15 -15.34 -4.70 5.37
N ARG A 16 -14.46 -4.79 6.37
CA ARG A 16 -13.09 -5.26 6.18
C ARG A 16 -13.02 -6.67 5.60
N PRO A 17 -13.75 -7.67 6.14
CA PRO A 17 -13.76 -9.01 5.54
C PRO A 17 -14.27 -9.04 4.10
N ARG A 18 -15.29 -8.25 3.79
CA ARG A 18 -15.85 -8.19 2.43
C ARG A 18 -14.81 -7.67 1.42
N ILE A 19 -14.09 -6.61 1.76
CA ILE A 19 -13.07 -6.04 0.88
C ILE A 19 -11.88 -7.00 0.72
N LEU A 20 -11.46 -7.65 1.79
CA LEU A 20 -10.39 -8.65 1.72
C LEU A 20 -10.79 -9.85 0.86
N ALA A 21 -12.05 -10.30 0.95
CA ALA A 21 -12.56 -11.38 0.11
C ALA A 21 -12.61 -10.97 -1.36
N ARG A 22 -13.06 -9.76 -1.66
CA ARG A 22 -13.07 -9.20 -3.02
C ARG A 22 -11.67 -9.23 -3.63
N ALA A 23 -10.66 -8.93 -2.84
CA ALA A 23 -9.26 -8.88 -3.26
C ALA A 23 -8.59 -10.26 -3.28
N ASN A 24 -9.30 -11.34 -3.01
CA ASN A 24 -8.75 -12.69 -2.85
C ASN A 24 -7.65 -12.75 -1.78
N ASN A 25 -7.82 -11.95 -0.73
CA ASN A 25 -6.86 -11.84 0.38
C ASN A 25 -5.44 -11.45 -0.08
N CYS A 26 -5.36 -10.64 -1.12
CA CYS A 26 -4.11 -10.11 -1.68
C CYS A 26 -4.19 -8.59 -1.78
N CYS A 27 -3.04 -7.92 -1.80
CA CYS A 27 -3.00 -6.48 -2.08
C CYS A 27 -3.59 -6.20 -3.47
N GLU A 28 -4.51 -5.27 -3.57
CA GLU A 28 -5.15 -4.94 -4.85
C GLU A 28 -4.21 -4.22 -5.81
N GLN A 29 -3.11 -3.65 -5.31
CA GLN A 29 -2.12 -2.95 -6.13
C GLN A 29 -0.98 -3.86 -6.59
N CYS A 30 -0.25 -4.49 -5.66
CA CYS A 30 0.94 -5.28 -5.99
C CYS A 30 0.72 -6.79 -5.91
N LYS A 31 -0.49 -7.22 -5.59
CA LYS A 31 -0.93 -8.63 -5.58
C LYS A 31 -0.27 -9.51 -4.52
N VAL A 32 0.53 -8.96 -3.62
CA VAL A 32 1.17 -9.75 -2.56
C VAL A 32 0.11 -10.34 -1.62
N PRO A 33 0.20 -11.66 -1.29
CA PRO A 33 -0.78 -12.28 -0.40
C PRO A 33 -0.69 -11.77 1.03
N ASN A 34 -1.84 -11.73 1.70
CA ASN A 34 -1.91 -11.41 3.12
C ASN A 34 -1.17 -12.50 3.92
N TYR A 35 -0.47 -12.10 4.96
CA TYR A 35 0.34 -12.95 5.84
C TYR A 35 1.54 -13.62 5.17
N ALA A 36 1.85 -13.32 3.91
CA ALA A 36 3.04 -13.84 3.26
C ALA A 36 4.30 -13.25 3.89
N VAL A 37 5.32 -14.08 4.06
CA VAL A 37 6.65 -13.63 4.44
C VAL A 37 7.43 -13.38 3.16
N ILE A 38 7.86 -12.14 2.96
CA ILE A 38 8.55 -11.73 1.74
C ILE A 38 9.82 -10.95 2.06
N CYS A 39 10.72 -10.93 1.07
CA CYS A 39 11.86 -10.03 1.06
C CYS A 39 11.54 -8.86 0.13
N ARG A 40 11.82 -7.64 0.57
CA ARG A 40 11.72 -6.46 -0.30
C ARG A 40 13.10 -5.97 -0.67
N GLY A 41 13.27 -5.55 -1.90
CA GLY A 41 14.54 -5.04 -2.39
C GLY A 41 14.42 -4.57 -3.82
N ARG A 42 15.54 -4.55 -4.52
CA ARG A 42 15.62 -4.20 -5.94
C ARG A 42 16.21 -5.35 -6.75
N TRP A 43 15.74 -5.48 -7.96
CA TRP A 43 16.21 -6.45 -8.92
C TRP A 43 16.16 -5.87 -10.31
N LYS A 44 17.30 -5.83 -11.01
CA LYS A 44 17.39 -5.23 -12.34
C LYS A 44 16.87 -3.78 -12.41
N GLY A 45 17.16 -2.99 -11.37
CA GLY A 45 16.79 -1.58 -11.32
C GLY A 45 15.35 -1.29 -10.92
N GLU A 46 14.59 -2.30 -10.53
CA GLU A 46 13.17 -2.20 -10.21
C GLU A 46 12.90 -2.59 -8.77
N ASP A 47 11.97 -1.90 -8.11
CA ASP A 47 11.50 -2.30 -6.78
C ASP A 47 10.68 -3.57 -6.88
N VAL A 48 11.03 -4.58 -6.09
CA VAL A 48 10.43 -5.91 -6.16
C VAL A 48 10.17 -6.47 -4.78
N TYR A 49 9.38 -7.56 -4.74
CA TYR A 49 9.32 -8.44 -3.58
C TYR A 49 9.56 -9.88 -4.02
N GLN A 50 10.13 -10.66 -3.15
CA GLN A 50 10.44 -12.07 -3.38
C GLN A 50 9.80 -12.93 -2.30
N ASN A 51 9.13 -14.01 -2.71
CA ASN A 51 8.50 -14.95 -1.78
C ASN A 51 9.47 -16.03 -1.31
N ASP A 52 9.00 -16.96 -0.48
CA ASP A 52 9.79 -18.05 0.07
C ASP A 52 10.26 -19.04 -0.99
N ASP A 53 9.61 -19.10 -2.13
CA ASP A 53 9.98 -19.98 -3.25
C ASP A 53 11.00 -19.32 -4.18
N GLY A 54 11.44 -18.11 -3.88
CA GLY A 54 12.39 -17.36 -4.69
C GLY A 54 11.78 -16.65 -5.88
N GLN A 55 10.46 -16.66 -6.04
CA GLN A 55 9.77 -15.95 -7.11
C GLN A 55 9.78 -14.44 -6.88
N ILE A 56 10.09 -13.70 -7.93
CA ILE A 56 10.26 -12.24 -7.87
C ILE A 56 9.12 -11.56 -8.62
N PHE A 57 8.50 -10.60 -7.97
CA PHE A 57 7.35 -9.86 -8.50
C PHE A 57 7.60 -8.36 -8.41
N SER A 58 7.07 -7.61 -9.37
CA SER A 58 7.10 -6.15 -9.32
C SER A 58 6.34 -5.64 -8.08
N ALA A 59 6.97 -4.75 -7.33
CA ALA A 59 6.32 -4.14 -6.17
C ALA A 59 5.27 -3.08 -6.57
N THR A 60 5.18 -2.75 -7.86
CA THR A 60 4.23 -1.76 -8.38
C THR A 60 2.90 -2.41 -8.78
N ASP A 61 2.94 -3.50 -9.54
CA ASP A 61 1.73 -4.13 -10.10
C ASP A 61 1.62 -5.62 -9.82
N GLY A 62 2.63 -6.23 -9.19
CA GLY A 62 2.67 -7.65 -8.88
C GLY A 62 3.02 -8.56 -10.05
N GLY A 63 3.47 -7.99 -11.18
CA GLY A 63 3.88 -8.77 -12.34
C GLY A 63 5.05 -9.69 -12.03
N TYR A 64 4.98 -10.95 -12.50
CA TYR A 64 6.06 -11.92 -12.32
C TYR A 64 7.28 -11.52 -13.16
N LEU A 65 8.44 -11.43 -12.53
CA LEU A 65 9.67 -10.97 -13.19
C LEU A 65 10.72 -12.10 -13.36
N GLY A 66 10.65 -13.12 -12.55
CA GLY A 66 11.62 -14.20 -12.57
C GLY A 66 11.77 -14.87 -11.22
N SER A 67 12.81 -15.64 -11.05
CA SER A 67 13.13 -16.29 -9.78
C SER A 67 14.63 -16.31 -9.55
N SER A 68 15.01 -16.34 -8.28
CA SER A 68 16.41 -16.41 -7.85
C SER A 68 16.46 -17.01 -6.46
N TYR A 69 17.66 -17.18 -5.92
CA TYR A 69 17.79 -17.61 -4.52
C TYR A 69 17.14 -16.60 -3.59
N VAL A 70 16.46 -17.09 -2.54
CA VAL A 70 15.84 -16.21 -1.55
C VAL A 70 16.91 -15.29 -0.94
N GLY A 71 16.64 -14.00 -0.98
CA GLY A 71 17.56 -12.99 -0.49
C GLY A 71 18.45 -12.36 -1.56
N ASP A 72 18.34 -12.77 -2.82
CA ASP A 72 19.20 -12.33 -3.93
C ASP A 72 18.70 -11.06 -4.62
N ILE A 73 17.70 -10.40 -4.06
CA ILE A 73 17.02 -9.24 -4.69
C ILE A 73 17.52 -7.88 -4.20
N TRP A 74 18.54 -7.85 -3.38
CA TRP A 74 19.08 -6.58 -2.93
C TRP A 74 20.17 -6.10 -3.88
N GLY A 75 20.15 -4.81 -4.17
CA GLY A 75 21.16 -4.19 -5.00
C GLY A 75 22.13 -3.36 -4.19
N GLU A 76 23.16 -2.87 -4.84
CA GLU A 76 24.17 -2.01 -4.23
C GLU A 76 23.50 -0.78 -3.59
N GLY A 77 23.76 -0.56 -2.30
CA GLY A 77 23.17 0.56 -1.54
C GLY A 77 21.74 0.35 -1.10
N VAL A 78 21.11 -0.79 -1.41
CA VAL A 78 19.74 -1.11 -1.00
C VAL A 78 19.77 -2.21 0.05
N LYS A 79 19.24 -1.91 1.23
CA LYS A 79 19.17 -2.88 2.32
C LYS A 79 17.98 -3.83 2.10
N GLN A 80 18.23 -5.12 2.19
CA GLN A 80 17.21 -6.14 2.15
C GLN A 80 16.31 -6.04 3.39
N VAL A 81 14.99 -6.12 3.18
CA VAL A 81 14.01 -6.10 4.25
C VAL A 81 13.15 -7.36 4.16
N VAL A 82 13.15 -8.15 5.24
CA VAL A 82 12.28 -9.33 5.38
C VAL A 82 11.12 -8.93 6.28
N LEU A 83 9.89 -9.21 5.83
CA LEU A 83 8.71 -8.83 6.59
C LEU A 83 7.54 -9.78 6.32
N LYS A 84 6.58 -9.78 7.26
CA LYS A 84 5.29 -10.44 7.08
C LYS A 84 4.29 -9.40 6.59
N VAL A 85 3.61 -9.71 5.49
CA VAL A 85 2.60 -8.83 4.90
C VAL A 85 1.34 -8.85 5.74
N ILE A 86 0.84 -7.66 6.08
CA ILE A 86 -0.46 -7.50 6.73
C ILE A 86 -1.26 -6.50 5.90
N LEU A 87 -2.35 -6.98 5.31
CA LEU A 87 -3.22 -6.12 4.52
C LEU A 87 -4.07 -5.25 5.42
N THR A 88 -4.26 -4.01 4.99
CA THR A 88 -5.21 -3.08 5.59
C THR A 88 -6.22 -2.64 4.54
N VAL A 89 -7.42 -2.28 4.97
CA VAL A 89 -8.42 -1.69 4.08
C VAL A 89 -8.31 -0.18 4.20
N ALA A 90 -7.92 0.45 3.10
CA ALA A 90 -7.65 1.88 3.05
C ALA A 90 -8.82 2.64 2.42
N HIS A 91 -9.12 3.82 2.95
CA HIS A 91 -10.05 4.76 2.35
C HIS A 91 -9.31 5.56 1.27
N MET A 92 -9.75 5.45 0.02
CA MET A 92 -9.01 6.04 -1.11
C MET A 92 -8.92 7.56 -1.05
N GLU A 93 -9.91 8.22 -0.48
CA GLU A 93 -9.94 9.68 -0.31
C GLU A 93 -9.67 10.16 1.11
N HIS A 94 -9.21 9.26 2.02
CA HIS A 94 -9.02 9.55 3.45
C HIS A 94 -10.28 10.05 4.16
N ASP A 95 -11.46 9.74 3.62
CA ASP A 95 -12.74 10.12 4.20
C ASP A 95 -13.39 8.91 4.85
N LEU A 96 -13.40 8.86 6.19
CA LEU A 96 -13.93 7.74 6.95
C LEU A 96 -15.45 7.60 6.87
N SER A 97 -16.15 8.61 6.30
CA SER A 97 -17.59 8.55 6.06
C SER A 97 -17.94 7.83 4.76
N LYS A 98 -16.97 7.65 3.86
CA LYS A 98 -17.16 6.99 2.57
C LYS A 98 -16.75 5.52 2.68
N ASN A 99 -17.72 4.63 2.86
CA ASN A 99 -17.48 3.21 3.12
C ASN A 99 -18.15 2.27 2.10
N GLU A 100 -18.42 2.80 0.91
CA GLU A 100 -18.88 1.96 -0.20
C GLU A 100 -17.71 1.13 -0.76
N ASP A 101 -18.01 0.06 -1.48
CA ASP A 101 -16.98 -0.85 -1.97
C ASP A 101 -15.96 -0.14 -2.89
N GLU A 102 -16.39 0.82 -3.69
CA GLU A 102 -15.53 1.61 -4.58
C GLU A 102 -14.65 2.62 -3.84
N ASP A 103 -14.98 2.95 -2.59
CA ASP A 103 -14.20 3.90 -1.77
C ASP A 103 -13.05 3.23 -1.04
N LEU A 104 -12.99 1.90 -1.06
CA LEU A 104 -12.08 1.11 -0.24
C LEU A 104 -11.20 0.20 -1.09
N LYS A 105 -9.97 -0.02 -0.61
CA LYS A 105 -9.02 -0.94 -1.23
C LYS A 105 -8.23 -1.70 -0.18
N ALA A 106 -8.03 -3.00 -0.42
CA ALA A 106 -7.11 -3.80 0.39
C ALA A 106 -5.68 -3.54 -0.10
N LEU A 107 -4.83 -3.02 0.77
CA LEU A 107 -3.45 -2.65 0.42
C LEU A 107 -2.48 -3.22 1.45
N CYS A 108 -1.29 -3.65 0.97
CA CYS A 108 -0.17 -3.97 1.84
C CYS A 108 0.42 -2.68 2.44
N GLN A 109 1.30 -2.83 3.44
CA GLN A 109 1.89 -1.68 4.13
C GLN A 109 2.56 -0.70 3.15
N ARG A 110 3.33 -1.22 2.19
CA ARG A 110 4.05 -0.41 1.22
C ARG A 110 3.11 0.37 0.30
N CYS A 111 2.12 -0.30 -0.26
CA CYS A 111 1.16 0.35 -1.16
C CYS A 111 0.27 1.35 -0.42
N HIS A 112 -0.10 1.05 0.81
CA HIS A 112 -0.87 1.95 1.66
C HIS A 112 -0.06 3.22 1.97
N LEU A 113 1.21 3.09 2.37
CA LEU A 113 2.08 4.22 2.63
C LEU A 113 2.29 5.09 1.39
N ARG A 114 2.46 4.48 0.22
CA ARG A 114 2.60 5.22 -1.03
C ARG A 114 1.33 5.99 -1.39
N HIS A 115 0.17 5.40 -1.17
CA HIS A 115 -1.12 6.06 -1.37
C HIS A 115 -1.27 7.26 -0.45
N ASP A 116 -0.99 7.08 0.84
CA ASP A 116 -1.05 8.15 1.84
C ASP A 116 -0.08 9.28 1.52
N LYS A 117 1.15 8.94 1.16
CA LYS A 117 2.18 9.91 0.80
C LYS A 117 1.75 10.77 -0.39
N LYS A 118 1.16 10.17 -1.42
CA LYS A 118 0.66 10.88 -2.59
C LYS A 118 -0.42 11.89 -2.20
N LEU A 119 -1.41 11.48 -1.40
CA LEU A 119 -2.48 12.36 -0.94
C LEU A 119 -1.95 13.49 -0.05
N HIS A 120 -1.04 13.20 0.87
CA HIS A 120 -0.42 14.22 1.71
C HIS A 120 0.35 15.24 0.89
N SER A 121 1.07 14.81 -0.14
CA SER A 121 1.81 15.71 -1.04
C SER A 121 0.86 16.62 -1.82
N GLU A 122 -0.24 16.10 -2.33
CA GLU A 122 -1.27 16.87 -3.02
C GLU A 122 -1.93 17.90 -2.09
N ASN A 123 -2.29 17.50 -0.88
CA ASN A 123 -2.89 18.39 0.12
C ASN A 123 -1.93 19.51 0.52
N ALA A 124 -0.65 19.20 0.74
CA ALA A 124 0.37 20.20 1.07
C ALA A 124 0.55 21.21 -0.07
N ARG A 125 0.54 20.74 -1.32
CA ARG A 125 0.63 21.60 -2.50
C ARG A 125 -0.56 22.56 -2.59
N GLN A 126 -1.78 22.05 -2.41
CA GLN A 126 -3.00 22.89 -2.43
C GLN A 126 -2.97 23.95 -1.33
N THR A 127 -2.52 23.60 -0.13
CA THR A 127 -2.39 24.53 0.97
C THR A 127 -1.39 25.65 0.66
N ARG A 128 -0.25 25.31 0.08
CA ARG A 128 0.75 26.31 -0.34
C ARG A 128 0.22 27.24 -1.41
N ASP A 129 -0.50 26.72 -2.40
CA ASP A 129 -1.08 27.50 -3.48
C ASP A 129 -2.15 28.48 -2.96
N LYS A 130 -2.97 28.04 -2.01
CA LYS A 130 -3.94 28.92 -1.33
C LYS A 130 -3.26 30.06 -0.58
N LYS A 131 -2.19 29.77 0.16
CA LYS A 131 -1.42 30.79 0.88
C LYS A 131 -0.81 31.80 -0.07
N LYS A 132 -0.25 31.36 -1.20
CA LYS A 132 0.28 32.27 -2.23
C LYS A 132 -0.81 33.15 -2.82
N GLY A 133 -1.98 32.60 -3.09
CA GLY A 133 -3.13 33.35 -3.58
C GLY A 133 -3.56 34.46 -2.61
N ILE A 134 -3.62 34.14 -1.31
CA ILE A 134 -3.95 35.12 -0.27
C ILE A 134 -2.89 36.22 -0.19
N LEU A 135 -1.62 35.86 -0.24
CA LEU A 135 -0.53 36.83 -0.19
C LEU A 135 -0.51 37.78 -1.40
N LYS A 136 -0.97 37.34 -2.56
CA LYS A 136 -1.05 38.17 -3.76
C LYS A 136 -2.20 39.19 -3.72
N LEU A 137 -3.16 39.01 -2.84
CA LEU A 137 -4.29 39.93 -2.66
C LEU A 137 -3.93 41.10 -1.74
N PHE A 138 -2.81 41.04 -1.10
CA PHE A 138 -2.26 42.07 -0.22
C PHE A 138 -0.94 42.59 -0.76
#